data_872087fa0344eaeedeeeb2d439e225e8
#
_entry.id   872087fa0344eaeedeeeb2d439e225e8
#
_cell.length_a   1.000
_cell.length_b   1.000
_cell.length_c   1.000
_cell.angle_alpha   90.00
_cell.angle_beta   90.00
_cell.angle_gamma   90.00
#
_symmetry.space_group_name_H-M   'P 1'
#
loop_
_entity.id
_entity.type
_entity.pdbx_description
1 polymer ?
#
loop_
_entity_poly.entity_id
_entity_poly.type
_entity_poly.pdbx_seq_one_letter_code
_entity_poly.pdbx_strand_id
1 'polypeptide(L)'
;MSSSTSQTTSRAGRLTLPVEKRMDAQVAELLERLQADAVRNSDGTELPEIVNKLATKIYQTYFVGRGDQDWAQTHPRELTRIYLMSERTPALADGELSIDLMTNWFVDQVYPDTDCDVERWWQVIDRTTGDVIAPGAWHVDPAGLSVTMDQAQAGHVYTVGFLAVQRWDPTQMYNYLTNGWADDPQRIKESPYDIRYPQTWQHVRHTLDQWLADNPQVDVVRFTTFFYHFTLVYGSDGTERFVDWFGYSASVSVPAMEAFEKRFGYPLQAEDFIDEGWYNSPFRVPRKSFRDWISFQHEFVTSRMAELVEQVHAAGREAMMFLGDNWIGTEPYGPHFAHTGIDAVSYTHLRAHE
;
A
#
# COMPACT_ATOMS: atom_id res chain seq x y z
N MET A 1 3.44 -56.50 28.26
CA MET A 1 2.58 -55.38 27.89
C MET A 1 3.50 -54.16 27.68
N SER A 2 3.87 -53.92 26.44
CA SER A 2 4.80 -52.87 26.09
C SER A 2 3.96 -51.67 25.57
N SER A 3 3.87 -50.61 26.35
CA SER A 3 3.20 -49.39 25.98
C SER A 3 4.06 -48.62 24.97
N SER A 4 3.70 -48.67 23.70
CA SER A 4 4.26 -47.77 22.70
C SER A 4 3.70 -46.37 22.94
N THR A 5 4.47 -45.52 23.58
CA THR A 5 4.26 -44.07 23.56
C THR A 5 4.50 -43.60 22.14
N SER A 6 3.43 -43.31 21.42
CA SER A 6 3.47 -42.55 20.16
C SER A 6 4.03 -41.15 20.48
N GLN A 7 5.30 -40.94 20.18
CA GLN A 7 5.87 -39.61 20.12
C GLN A 7 5.25 -38.93 18.88
N THR A 8 4.28 -38.07 19.11
CA THR A 8 3.86 -37.07 18.15
C THR A 8 5.08 -36.13 17.94
N THR A 9 5.90 -36.44 16.95
CA THR A 9 6.92 -35.52 16.49
C THR A 9 6.18 -34.30 15.92
N SER A 10 6.23 -33.19 16.66
CA SER A 10 5.79 -31.89 16.18
C SER A 10 6.46 -31.66 14.82
N ARG A 11 5.66 -31.64 13.75
CA ARG A 11 6.18 -31.35 12.42
C ARG A 11 6.64 -29.91 12.37
N ALA A 12 7.88 -29.68 11.95
CA ALA A 12 8.54 -28.38 12.06
C ALA A 12 8.13 -27.38 10.95
N GLY A 13 7.31 -27.82 9.98
CA GLY A 13 6.91 -26.99 8.85
C GLY A 13 8.05 -26.64 7.89
N ARG A 14 9.08 -27.47 7.82
CA ARG A 14 10.29 -27.20 7.03
C ARG A 14 10.08 -27.29 5.53
N LEU A 15 9.20 -28.19 5.08
CA LEU A 15 8.82 -28.33 3.67
C LEU A 15 7.32 -28.06 3.53
N THR A 16 6.97 -26.93 2.91
CA THR A 16 5.59 -26.50 2.75
C THR A 16 5.14 -26.75 1.32
N LEU A 17 4.07 -27.54 1.17
CA LEU A 17 3.45 -27.81 -0.12
C LEU A 17 2.41 -26.72 -0.45
N PRO A 18 2.53 -25.98 -1.57
CA PRO A 18 1.45 -25.14 -2.06
C PRO A 18 0.30 -26.01 -2.57
N VAL A 19 -0.91 -25.74 -2.10
CA VAL A 19 -2.11 -26.51 -2.45
C VAL A 19 -3.28 -25.60 -2.78
N GLU A 20 -4.15 -26.06 -3.64
CA GLU A 20 -5.38 -25.40 -4.06
C GLU A 20 -6.55 -26.37 -3.95
N LYS A 21 -7.78 -25.86 -3.81
CA LYS A 21 -9.01 -26.64 -3.68
C LYS A 21 -9.13 -27.79 -4.70
N ARG A 22 -8.74 -27.55 -5.95
CA ARG A 22 -8.75 -28.55 -7.02
C ARG A 22 -7.83 -29.75 -6.80
N MET A 23 -6.90 -29.67 -5.85
CA MET A 23 -5.90 -30.71 -5.56
C MET A 23 -6.36 -31.67 -4.45
N ASP A 24 -7.59 -31.56 -3.96
CA ASP A 24 -8.07 -32.27 -2.77
C ASP A 24 -7.75 -33.78 -2.78
N ALA A 25 -7.97 -34.46 -3.91
CA ALA A 25 -7.66 -35.89 -4.05
C ALA A 25 -6.17 -36.23 -4.07
N GLN A 26 -5.28 -35.28 -4.30
CA GLN A 26 -3.85 -35.49 -4.55
C GLN A 26 -2.98 -35.06 -3.35
N VAL A 27 -3.51 -34.25 -2.46
CA VAL A 27 -2.73 -33.61 -1.39
C VAL A 27 -2.07 -34.64 -0.47
N ALA A 28 -2.80 -35.65 -0.06
CA ALA A 28 -2.28 -36.68 0.85
C ALA A 28 -1.10 -37.46 0.23
N GLU A 29 -1.24 -37.87 -1.04
CA GLU A 29 -0.17 -38.56 -1.78
C GLU A 29 1.06 -37.67 -1.97
N LEU A 30 0.83 -36.40 -2.32
CA LEU A 30 1.92 -35.44 -2.53
C LEU A 30 2.69 -35.16 -1.21
N LEU A 31 1.99 -35.01 -0.10
CA LEU A 31 2.62 -34.82 1.21
C LEU A 31 3.52 -36.02 1.58
N GLU A 32 3.01 -37.24 1.37
CA GLU A 32 3.76 -38.45 1.65
C GLU A 32 4.97 -38.58 0.72
N ARG A 33 4.76 -38.45 -0.59
CA ARG A 33 5.81 -38.59 -1.61
C ARG A 33 6.94 -37.58 -1.48
N LEU A 34 6.58 -36.32 -1.14
CA LEU A 34 7.54 -35.23 -0.97
C LEU A 34 8.05 -35.10 0.46
N GLN A 35 7.51 -35.90 1.39
CA GLN A 35 7.77 -35.79 2.83
C GLN A 35 7.54 -34.35 3.35
N ALA A 36 6.56 -33.68 2.76
CA ALA A 36 6.17 -32.35 3.21
C ALA A 36 5.40 -32.43 4.54
N ASP A 37 5.72 -31.54 5.45
CA ASP A 37 5.17 -31.50 6.81
C ASP A 37 4.23 -30.30 7.03
N ALA A 38 4.08 -29.49 6.01
CA ALA A 38 3.17 -28.33 6.02
C ALA A 38 2.49 -28.13 4.67
N VAL A 39 1.37 -27.44 4.70
CA VAL A 39 0.66 -26.98 3.50
C VAL A 39 0.44 -25.47 3.58
N ARG A 40 0.36 -24.84 2.42
CA ARG A 40 -0.06 -23.44 2.30
C ARG A 40 -1.01 -23.25 1.13
N ASN A 41 -1.92 -22.30 1.22
CA ASN A 41 -2.65 -21.87 0.05
C ASN A 41 -1.74 -21.06 -0.90
N SER A 42 -2.08 -21.03 -2.18
CA SER A 42 -1.61 -19.99 -3.09
C SER A 42 -2.38 -18.71 -2.80
N ASP A 43 -1.76 -17.55 -3.04
CA ASP A 43 -2.35 -16.27 -2.71
C ASP A 43 -3.76 -16.12 -3.34
N GLY A 44 -4.74 -15.85 -2.50
CA GLY A 44 -6.14 -15.71 -2.89
C GLY A 44 -6.89 -17.00 -3.24
N THR A 45 -6.29 -18.18 -3.04
CA THR A 45 -6.97 -19.46 -3.27
C THR A 45 -7.45 -20.11 -1.97
N GLU A 46 -8.47 -20.96 -2.08
CA GLU A 46 -8.96 -21.76 -0.96
C GLU A 46 -8.11 -23.01 -0.74
N LEU A 47 -7.96 -23.39 0.51
CA LEU A 47 -7.34 -24.68 0.87
C LEU A 47 -8.29 -25.84 0.56
N PRO A 48 -7.77 -27.02 0.17
CA PRO A 48 -8.55 -28.23 0.04
C PRO A 48 -9.12 -28.68 1.38
N GLU A 49 -10.34 -29.20 1.42
CA GLU A 49 -10.98 -29.65 2.67
C GLU A 49 -10.21 -30.78 3.38
N ILE A 50 -9.52 -31.62 2.59
CA ILE A 50 -8.74 -32.74 3.13
C ILE A 50 -7.63 -32.27 4.08
N VAL A 51 -7.12 -31.05 3.90
CA VAL A 51 -6.06 -30.48 4.75
C VAL A 51 -6.44 -30.49 6.22
N ASN A 52 -7.71 -30.24 6.54
CA ASN A 52 -8.22 -30.24 7.91
C ASN A 52 -8.20 -31.65 8.57
N LYS A 53 -8.04 -32.71 7.78
CA LYS A 53 -7.96 -34.10 8.23
C LYS A 53 -6.53 -34.63 8.30
N LEU A 54 -5.60 -33.88 7.72
CA LEU A 54 -4.18 -34.23 7.69
C LEU A 54 -3.46 -33.58 8.88
N ALA A 55 -2.66 -34.35 9.59
CA ALA A 55 -1.85 -33.83 10.70
C ALA A 55 -0.64 -33.04 10.17
N THR A 56 -0.90 -31.96 9.48
CA THR A 56 0.10 -31.06 8.88
C THR A 56 -0.02 -29.67 9.48
N LYS A 57 1.06 -28.90 9.44
CA LYS A 57 1.02 -27.48 9.79
C LYS A 57 0.39 -26.70 8.65
N ILE A 58 -0.57 -25.84 8.97
CA ILE A 58 -1.39 -25.12 7.98
C ILE A 58 -0.98 -23.65 7.98
N TYR A 59 -0.47 -23.19 6.84
CA TYR A 59 -0.18 -21.79 6.55
C TYR A 59 -1.27 -21.23 5.65
N GLN A 60 -1.89 -20.13 6.05
CA GLN A 60 -2.88 -19.47 5.21
C GLN A 60 -2.59 -17.99 5.07
N THR A 61 -2.71 -17.50 3.84
CA THR A 61 -2.50 -16.10 3.50
C THR A 61 -3.64 -15.24 4.05
N TYR A 62 -3.27 -14.15 4.69
CA TYR A 62 -4.14 -13.06 5.08
C TYR A 62 -3.66 -11.76 4.44
N PHE A 63 -4.54 -11.08 3.74
CA PHE A 63 -4.27 -9.81 3.10
C PHE A 63 -4.80 -8.68 3.97
N VAL A 64 -3.91 -7.88 4.53
CA VAL A 64 -4.30 -6.73 5.34
C VAL A 64 -4.86 -5.64 4.42
N GLY A 65 -6.13 -5.29 4.64
CA GLY A 65 -6.75 -4.20 3.92
C GLY A 65 -7.20 -4.49 2.48
N ARG A 66 -7.12 -5.74 2.05
CA ARG A 66 -7.60 -6.15 0.73
C ARG A 66 -8.99 -6.76 0.77
N GLY A 67 -9.77 -6.50 -0.28
CA GLY A 67 -11.11 -7.08 -0.45
C GLY A 67 -12.18 -6.42 0.42
N ASP A 68 -11.83 -5.43 1.24
CA ASP A 68 -12.75 -4.79 2.15
C ASP A 68 -13.36 -3.53 1.55
N GLN A 69 -14.06 -3.72 0.45
CA GLN A 69 -14.60 -2.62 -0.34
C GLN A 69 -15.80 -1.95 0.31
N ASP A 70 -16.55 -2.68 1.12
CA ASP A 70 -17.69 -2.10 1.87
C ASP A 70 -17.18 -1.02 2.85
N TRP A 71 -16.05 -1.28 3.51
CA TRP A 71 -15.41 -0.28 4.36
C TRP A 71 -14.93 0.93 3.55
N ALA A 72 -14.17 0.71 2.50
CA ALA A 72 -13.61 1.76 1.66
C ALA A 72 -14.71 2.65 1.05
N GLN A 73 -15.81 2.07 0.57
CA GLN A 73 -16.93 2.80 -0.01
C GLN A 73 -17.70 3.64 1.01
N THR A 74 -17.80 3.15 2.25
CA THR A 74 -18.50 3.87 3.34
C THR A 74 -17.62 4.89 4.05
N HIS A 75 -16.30 4.85 3.84
CA HIS A 75 -15.32 5.74 4.45
C HIS A 75 -14.42 6.46 3.41
N PRO A 76 -14.99 7.17 2.42
CA PRO A 76 -14.22 7.78 1.32
C PRO A 76 -13.21 8.85 1.79
N ARG A 77 -13.41 9.40 2.98
CA ARG A 77 -12.48 10.35 3.60
C ARG A 77 -11.24 9.69 4.20
N GLU A 78 -11.25 8.37 4.38
CA GLU A 78 -10.17 7.59 4.98
C GLU A 78 -9.37 6.78 3.93
N LEU A 79 -9.57 7.05 2.65
CA LEU A 79 -8.78 6.47 1.57
C LEU A 79 -7.34 7.03 1.58
N THR A 80 -6.42 6.30 0.98
CA THR A 80 -5.04 6.76 0.81
C THR A 80 -4.95 7.99 -0.09
N ARG A 81 -3.91 8.77 0.10
CA ARG A 81 -3.62 9.97 -0.68
C ARG A 81 -2.20 9.94 -1.21
N ILE A 82 -2.01 10.72 -2.26
CA ILE A 82 -0.71 10.94 -2.89
C ILE A 82 -0.60 12.41 -3.31
N TYR A 83 0.60 12.98 -3.23
CA TYR A 83 0.86 14.27 -3.85
C TYR A 83 1.10 14.13 -5.35
N LEU A 84 0.41 14.95 -6.12
CA LEU A 84 0.56 15.04 -7.56
C LEU A 84 0.87 16.48 -7.99
N MET A 85 1.51 16.64 -9.14
CA MET A 85 1.82 17.92 -9.75
C MET A 85 0.96 18.12 -10.99
N SER A 86 0.36 19.30 -11.13
CA SER A 86 -0.29 19.72 -12.36
C SER A 86 0.69 19.75 -13.53
N GLU A 87 0.19 19.87 -14.74
CA GLU A 87 1.04 20.22 -15.89
C GLU A 87 1.71 21.57 -15.67
N ARG A 88 2.88 21.76 -16.28
CA ARG A 88 3.60 23.04 -16.29
C ARG A 88 2.85 24.02 -17.19
N THR A 89 2.26 25.05 -16.61
CA THR A 89 1.40 26.01 -17.30
C THR A 89 2.14 27.34 -17.50
N PRO A 90 2.47 27.76 -18.74
CA PRO A 90 3.11 29.04 -19.00
C PRO A 90 2.08 30.16 -18.94
N ALA A 91 2.43 31.26 -18.25
CA ALA A 91 1.68 32.52 -18.34
C ALA A 91 2.02 33.28 -19.64
N LEU A 92 1.04 33.43 -20.51
CA LEU A 92 1.22 34.14 -21.78
C LEU A 92 1.11 35.65 -21.62
N ALA A 93 0.54 36.14 -20.53
CA ALA A 93 0.38 37.54 -20.18
C ALA A 93 0.42 37.71 -18.67
N ASP A 94 0.65 38.94 -18.20
CA ASP A 94 0.49 39.28 -16.80
C ASP A 94 -1.00 39.23 -16.39
N GLY A 95 -1.32 38.75 -15.16
CA GLY A 95 -2.65 38.75 -14.64
C GLY A 95 -3.15 37.35 -14.22
N GLU A 96 -4.43 37.13 -14.38
CA GLU A 96 -5.07 35.87 -13.96
C GLU A 96 -4.57 34.69 -14.82
N LEU A 97 -4.27 33.58 -14.13
CA LEU A 97 -3.88 32.33 -14.75
C LEU A 97 -4.64 31.15 -14.13
N SER A 98 -5.35 30.39 -14.94
CA SER A 98 -5.97 29.13 -14.55
C SER A 98 -5.06 27.94 -14.88
N ILE A 99 -4.85 27.05 -13.91
CA ILE A 99 -4.00 25.85 -13.99
C ILE A 99 -4.87 24.62 -13.81
N ASP A 100 -5.02 23.81 -14.84
CA ASP A 100 -5.72 22.54 -14.76
C ASP A 100 -4.92 21.52 -13.94
N LEU A 101 -5.57 20.82 -13.01
CA LEU A 101 -4.93 19.86 -12.12
C LEU A 101 -4.83 18.47 -12.74
N MET A 102 -5.74 18.13 -13.64
CA MET A 102 -5.97 16.74 -14.06
C MET A 102 -5.55 16.43 -15.50
N THR A 103 -5.06 17.39 -16.24
CA THR A 103 -4.63 17.18 -17.65
C THR A 103 -3.73 15.96 -17.83
N ASN A 104 -2.80 15.74 -16.88
CA ASN A 104 -1.83 14.65 -16.94
C ASN A 104 -2.29 13.37 -16.19
N TRP A 105 -3.40 13.39 -15.47
CA TRP A 105 -3.76 12.33 -14.53
C TRP A 105 -5.06 11.64 -14.91
N PHE A 106 -5.14 10.34 -14.61
CA PHE A 106 -6.35 9.56 -14.85
C PHE A 106 -7.37 9.81 -13.73
N VAL A 107 -8.37 10.64 -14.04
CA VAL A 107 -9.39 11.13 -13.08
C VAL A 107 -10.18 10.01 -12.38
N ASP A 108 -10.33 8.86 -13.03
CA ASP A 108 -11.00 7.71 -12.40
C ASP A 108 -10.15 7.05 -11.31
N GLN A 109 -8.81 7.21 -11.38
CA GLN A 109 -7.89 6.66 -10.39
C GLN A 109 -7.61 7.61 -9.25
N VAL A 110 -7.32 8.85 -9.58
CA VAL A 110 -6.91 9.87 -8.61
C VAL A 110 -7.75 11.12 -8.78
N TYR A 111 -8.05 11.79 -7.66
CA TYR A 111 -8.89 12.98 -7.68
C TYR A 111 -8.41 13.99 -6.63
N PRO A 112 -8.35 15.29 -6.95
CA PRO A 112 -7.92 16.31 -6.00
C PRO A 112 -8.71 16.27 -4.69
N ASP A 113 -8.02 16.24 -3.55
CA ASP A 113 -8.64 16.28 -2.23
C ASP A 113 -8.96 17.72 -1.84
N THR A 114 -10.10 18.21 -2.26
CA THR A 114 -10.60 19.55 -1.93
C THR A 114 -11.31 19.63 -0.57
N ASP A 115 -11.47 18.49 0.11
CA ASP A 115 -12.04 18.43 1.46
C ASP A 115 -11.00 18.77 2.56
N CYS A 116 -9.71 18.79 2.22
CA CYS A 116 -8.65 19.19 3.14
C CYS A 116 -8.46 20.71 3.18
N ASP A 117 -7.65 21.19 4.12
CA ASP A 117 -7.18 22.58 4.14
C ASP A 117 -6.19 22.80 2.98
N VAL A 118 -6.70 23.22 1.83
CA VAL A 118 -5.92 23.35 0.60
C VAL A 118 -4.79 24.39 0.73
N GLU A 119 -5.01 25.48 1.47
CA GLU A 119 -3.97 26.50 1.68
C GLU A 119 -2.79 25.96 2.50
N ARG A 120 -3.04 25.01 3.36
CA ARG A 120 -2.02 24.36 4.18
C ARG A 120 -1.30 23.23 3.44
N TRP A 121 -2.03 22.42 2.66
CA TRP A 121 -1.51 21.18 2.11
C TRP A 121 -1.11 21.25 0.64
N TRP A 122 -1.57 22.25 -0.11
CA TRP A 122 -1.19 22.41 -1.50
C TRP A 122 -0.17 23.52 -1.67
N GLN A 123 0.56 23.51 -2.78
CA GLN A 123 1.53 24.55 -3.12
C GLN A 123 1.39 24.96 -4.58
N VAL A 124 1.34 26.26 -4.83
CA VAL A 124 1.53 26.82 -6.16
C VAL A 124 2.97 27.32 -6.24
N ILE A 125 3.69 26.89 -7.26
CA ILE A 125 5.12 27.19 -7.41
C ILE A 125 5.37 27.82 -8.78
N ASP A 126 6.04 28.97 -8.79
CA ASP A 126 6.66 29.52 -9.98
C ASP A 126 7.96 28.75 -10.30
N ARG A 127 7.91 27.93 -11.32
CA ARG A 127 9.05 27.08 -11.73
C ARG A 127 10.18 27.85 -12.41
N THR A 128 9.93 29.12 -12.79
CA THR A 128 10.93 29.99 -13.38
C THR A 128 11.87 30.56 -12.31
N THR A 129 11.31 30.96 -11.17
CA THR A 129 12.07 31.54 -10.06
C THR A 129 12.33 30.55 -8.92
N GLY A 130 11.50 29.53 -8.78
CA GLY A 130 11.48 28.62 -7.63
C GLY A 130 10.64 29.12 -6.45
N ASP A 131 9.97 30.26 -6.60
CA ASP A 131 9.19 30.87 -5.52
C ASP A 131 7.88 30.14 -5.28
N VAL A 132 7.53 29.95 -4.01
CA VAL A 132 6.21 29.47 -3.59
C VAL A 132 5.25 30.66 -3.55
N ILE A 133 4.15 30.57 -4.27
CA ILE A 133 3.10 31.60 -4.28
C ILE A 133 2.35 31.54 -2.95
N ALA A 134 2.20 32.70 -2.31
CA ALA A 134 1.59 32.77 -0.99
C ALA A 134 0.13 32.27 -1.01
N PRO A 135 -0.33 31.57 0.06
CA PRO A 135 -1.74 31.31 0.26
C PRO A 135 -2.56 32.61 0.19
N GLY A 136 -3.75 32.56 -0.38
CA GLY A 136 -4.60 33.73 -0.63
C GLY A 136 -4.32 34.49 -1.92
N ALA A 137 -3.21 34.21 -2.65
CA ALA A 137 -2.97 34.72 -4.02
C ALA A 137 -3.45 33.76 -5.10
N TRP A 138 -4.11 32.70 -4.72
CA TRP A 138 -4.71 31.68 -5.58
C TRP A 138 -5.91 31.04 -4.90
N HIS A 139 -6.79 30.47 -5.69
CA HIS A 139 -7.96 29.76 -5.19
C HIS A 139 -8.26 28.52 -6.03
N VAL A 140 -8.91 27.53 -5.41
CA VAL A 140 -9.31 26.28 -6.05
C VAL A 140 -10.72 26.41 -6.62
N ASP A 141 -10.91 26.00 -7.87
CA ASP A 141 -12.24 25.71 -8.43
C ASP A 141 -12.47 24.19 -8.39
N PRO A 142 -13.23 23.67 -7.40
CA PRO A 142 -13.48 22.24 -7.29
C PRO A 142 -14.28 21.68 -8.48
N ALA A 143 -15.14 22.48 -9.09
CA ALA A 143 -15.97 22.05 -10.21
C ALA A 143 -15.14 21.95 -11.51
N GLY A 144 -14.22 22.90 -11.71
CA GLY A 144 -13.32 22.90 -12.85
C GLY A 144 -12.06 22.08 -12.68
N LEU A 145 -11.81 21.53 -11.46
CA LEU A 145 -10.56 20.84 -11.12
C LEU A 145 -9.33 21.65 -11.47
N SER A 146 -9.37 22.94 -11.13
CA SER A 146 -8.33 23.89 -11.45
C SER A 146 -7.97 24.78 -10.27
N VAL A 147 -6.81 25.41 -10.36
CA VAL A 147 -6.37 26.48 -9.49
C VAL A 147 -6.24 27.76 -10.30
N THR A 148 -6.84 28.84 -9.84
CA THR A 148 -6.71 30.16 -10.42
C THR A 148 -5.79 31.02 -9.56
N MET A 149 -4.77 31.60 -10.18
CA MET A 149 -3.88 32.61 -9.60
C MET A 149 -4.33 34.00 -10.04
N ASP A 150 -4.29 34.96 -9.12
CA ASP A 150 -4.72 36.33 -9.42
C ASP A 150 -3.68 37.14 -10.25
N GLN A 151 -2.39 36.85 -10.06
CA GLN A 151 -1.28 37.61 -10.61
C GLN A 151 -0.13 36.71 -11.06
N ALA A 152 -0.24 36.13 -12.24
CA ALA A 152 0.87 35.46 -12.91
C ALA A 152 1.72 36.49 -13.71
N GLN A 153 3.01 36.22 -13.90
CA GLN A 153 3.92 37.03 -14.69
C GLN A 153 4.11 36.43 -16.09
N ALA A 154 4.00 37.22 -17.10
CA ALA A 154 4.22 36.80 -18.48
C ALA A 154 5.59 36.14 -18.67
N GLY A 155 5.62 35.00 -19.34
CA GLY A 155 6.83 34.22 -19.60
C GLY A 155 7.28 33.30 -18.43
N HIS A 156 6.62 33.37 -17.28
CA HIS A 156 6.85 32.43 -16.19
C HIS A 156 6.03 31.15 -16.37
N VAL A 157 6.47 30.07 -15.71
CA VAL A 157 5.82 28.76 -15.75
C VAL A 157 5.42 28.34 -14.33
N TYR A 158 4.18 27.97 -14.16
CA TYR A 158 3.62 27.63 -12.86
C TYR A 158 3.17 26.17 -12.79
N THR A 159 3.21 25.62 -11.58
CA THR A 159 2.64 24.31 -11.26
C THR A 159 1.92 24.36 -9.94
N VAL A 160 0.97 23.44 -9.76
CA VAL A 160 0.32 23.18 -8.49
C VAL A 160 0.74 21.80 -8.00
N GLY A 161 1.29 21.72 -6.79
CA GLY A 161 1.43 20.50 -6.04
C GLY A 161 0.18 20.30 -5.16
N PHE A 162 -0.59 19.26 -5.40
CA PHE A 162 -1.86 19.04 -4.74
C PHE A 162 -1.99 17.63 -4.17
N LEU A 163 -2.71 17.52 -3.06
CA LEU A 163 -3.06 16.23 -2.46
C LEU A 163 -4.21 15.61 -3.26
N ALA A 164 -4.07 14.36 -3.65
CA ALA A 164 -5.07 13.62 -4.39
C ALA A 164 -5.49 12.35 -3.65
N VAL A 165 -6.77 12.04 -3.65
CA VAL A 165 -7.34 10.79 -3.15
C VAL A 165 -7.11 9.69 -4.18
N GLN A 166 -6.62 8.54 -3.76
CA GLN A 166 -6.56 7.34 -4.58
C GLN A 166 -7.91 6.63 -4.55
N ARG A 167 -8.62 6.59 -5.67
CA ARG A 167 -9.93 5.93 -5.81
C ARG A 167 -9.82 4.43 -5.97
N TRP A 168 -8.72 3.93 -6.50
CA TRP A 168 -8.42 2.51 -6.59
C TRP A 168 -6.92 2.22 -6.54
N ASP A 169 -6.58 1.01 -6.06
CA ASP A 169 -5.21 0.55 -5.87
C ASP A 169 -4.70 -0.19 -7.12
N PRO A 170 -3.71 0.36 -7.81
CA PRO A 170 -3.13 -0.27 -8.99
C PRO A 170 -2.26 -1.49 -8.69
N THR A 171 -1.95 -1.83 -7.44
CA THR A 171 -1.28 -3.11 -7.14
C THR A 171 -2.16 -4.31 -7.49
N GLN A 172 -3.47 -4.15 -7.38
CA GLN A 172 -4.42 -5.10 -7.96
C GLN A 172 -4.34 -5.09 -9.49
N MET A 173 -3.91 -3.97 -10.04
CA MET A 173 -3.90 -3.73 -11.47
C MET A 173 -2.80 -4.45 -12.22
N TYR A 174 -1.69 -4.85 -11.57
CA TYR A 174 -0.74 -5.69 -12.27
C TYR A 174 -1.41 -6.98 -12.77
N ASN A 175 -2.16 -7.63 -11.90
CA ASN A 175 -2.99 -8.75 -12.29
C ASN A 175 -4.19 -8.32 -13.14
N TYR A 176 -4.69 -7.12 -12.95
CA TYR A 176 -5.80 -6.54 -13.69
C TYR A 176 -5.44 -6.30 -15.16
N LEU A 177 -4.29 -5.69 -15.44
CA LEU A 177 -3.80 -5.45 -16.80
C LEU A 177 -3.27 -6.75 -17.43
N THR A 178 -2.46 -7.52 -16.71
CA THR A 178 -1.81 -8.72 -17.24
C THR A 178 -2.77 -9.88 -17.46
N ASN A 179 -3.89 -9.94 -16.73
CA ASN A 179 -4.89 -11.00 -16.83
C ASN A 179 -6.15 -10.56 -17.58
N GLY A 180 -6.15 -9.39 -18.19
CA GLY A 180 -7.30 -8.87 -18.93
C GLY A 180 -8.48 -8.47 -18.04
N TRP A 181 -8.26 -8.26 -16.75
CA TRP A 181 -9.35 -7.89 -15.83
C TRP A 181 -9.84 -6.47 -16.02
N ALA A 182 -9.06 -5.64 -16.71
CA ALA A 182 -9.48 -4.29 -17.08
C ALA A 182 -10.75 -4.28 -17.94
N ASP A 183 -10.93 -5.32 -18.73
CA ASP A 183 -12.06 -5.47 -19.66
C ASP A 183 -13.29 -6.11 -18.99
N ASP A 184 -13.19 -6.55 -17.72
CA ASP A 184 -14.31 -7.13 -16.99
C ASP A 184 -15.11 -6.05 -16.25
N PRO A 185 -16.32 -5.68 -16.76
CA PRO A 185 -17.13 -4.64 -16.14
C PRO A 185 -17.71 -5.03 -14.77
N GLN A 186 -17.65 -6.32 -14.41
CA GLN A 186 -18.12 -6.80 -13.11
C GLN A 186 -17.03 -6.77 -12.04
N ARG A 187 -15.78 -6.56 -12.43
CA ARG A 187 -14.70 -6.50 -11.47
C ARG A 187 -14.59 -5.14 -10.82
N ILE A 188 -14.78 -5.12 -9.52
CA ILE A 188 -14.67 -3.91 -8.72
C ILE A 188 -13.20 -3.51 -8.62
N LYS A 189 -12.92 -2.25 -8.93
CA LYS A 189 -11.62 -1.64 -8.65
C LYS A 189 -11.51 -1.40 -7.16
N GLU A 190 -10.52 -1.99 -6.51
CA GLU A 190 -10.37 -1.91 -5.06
C GLU A 190 -9.79 -0.55 -4.65
N SER A 191 -10.48 0.14 -3.76
CA SER A 191 -10.05 1.41 -3.18
C SER A 191 -9.13 1.15 -1.99
N PRO A 192 -7.92 1.73 -1.93
CA PRO A 192 -7.02 1.60 -0.81
C PRO A 192 -7.43 2.57 0.31
N TYR A 193 -7.46 2.09 1.57
CA TYR A 193 -7.72 2.93 2.73
C TYR A 193 -6.49 3.10 3.62
N ASP A 194 -6.45 4.21 4.37
CA ASP A 194 -5.30 4.57 5.18
C ASP A 194 -5.52 4.23 6.67
N ILE A 195 -4.69 3.33 7.17
CA ILE A 195 -4.72 2.88 8.57
C ILE A 195 -4.24 3.92 9.59
N ARG A 196 -3.83 5.10 9.14
CA ARG A 196 -3.54 6.22 10.05
C ARG A 196 -4.80 6.84 10.62
N TYR A 197 -5.94 6.60 9.98
CA TYR A 197 -7.23 6.95 10.56
C TYR A 197 -7.59 5.95 11.65
N PRO A 198 -7.93 6.42 12.86
CA PRO A 198 -8.17 5.51 14.00
C PRO A 198 -9.31 4.52 13.78
N GLN A 199 -10.37 4.93 13.07
CA GLN A 199 -11.51 4.05 12.78
C GLN A 199 -11.10 2.93 11.81
N THR A 200 -10.37 3.28 10.74
CA THR A 200 -9.84 2.31 9.79
C THR A 200 -8.87 1.35 10.47
N TRP A 201 -8.00 1.82 11.37
CA TRP A 201 -7.13 0.92 12.12
C TRP A 201 -7.89 -0.03 13.03
N GLN A 202 -8.89 0.45 13.74
CA GLN A 202 -9.75 -0.39 14.58
C GLN A 202 -10.50 -1.43 13.74
N HIS A 203 -10.99 -1.05 12.57
CA HIS A 203 -11.63 -1.96 11.62
C HIS A 203 -10.69 -3.05 11.16
N VAL A 204 -9.47 -2.73 10.73
CA VAL A 204 -8.45 -3.71 10.30
C VAL A 204 -8.16 -4.74 11.40
N ARG A 205 -8.03 -4.30 12.65
CA ARG A 205 -7.82 -5.20 13.79
C ARG A 205 -9.02 -6.11 14.03
N HIS A 206 -10.22 -5.56 13.97
CA HIS A 206 -11.45 -6.34 14.14
C HIS A 206 -11.63 -7.39 13.03
N THR A 207 -11.32 -7.03 11.79
CA THR A 207 -11.37 -7.95 10.65
C THR A 207 -10.37 -9.12 10.83
N LEU A 208 -9.18 -8.85 11.36
CA LEU A 208 -8.23 -9.91 11.68
C LEU A 208 -8.77 -10.84 12.79
N ASP A 209 -9.36 -10.29 13.85
CA ASP A 209 -9.96 -11.10 14.93
C ASP A 209 -11.06 -12.02 14.40
N GLN A 210 -11.94 -11.49 13.53
CA GLN A 210 -12.99 -12.29 12.89
C GLN A 210 -12.39 -13.40 12.01
N TRP A 211 -11.41 -13.04 11.16
CA TRP A 211 -10.75 -14.02 10.31
C TRP A 211 -10.08 -15.13 11.12
N LEU A 212 -9.42 -14.77 12.22
CA LEU A 212 -8.82 -15.74 13.13
C LEU A 212 -9.86 -16.69 13.75
N ALA A 213 -11.04 -16.19 14.11
CA ALA A 213 -12.14 -17.00 14.64
C ALA A 213 -12.74 -17.93 13.57
N ASP A 214 -12.87 -17.44 12.34
CA ASP A 214 -13.45 -18.18 11.20
C ASP A 214 -12.50 -19.25 10.63
N ASN A 215 -11.20 -19.14 10.93
CA ASN A 215 -10.17 -20.07 10.45
C ASN A 215 -9.44 -20.80 11.57
N PRO A 216 -10.15 -21.58 12.42
CA PRO A 216 -9.56 -22.23 13.59
C PRO A 216 -8.49 -23.29 13.26
N GLN A 217 -8.45 -23.77 12.02
CA GLN A 217 -7.50 -24.79 11.54
C GLN A 217 -6.12 -24.23 11.18
N VAL A 218 -5.99 -22.90 11.06
CA VAL A 218 -4.74 -22.28 10.61
C VAL A 218 -3.76 -22.19 11.76
N ASP A 219 -2.56 -22.71 11.57
CA ASP A 219 -1.47 -22.65 12.56
C ASP A 219 -0.62 -21.38 12.37
N VAL A 220 -0.44 -20.96 11.12
CA VAL A 220 0.43 -19.81 10.76
C VAL A 220 -0.31 -18.84 9.87
N VAL A 221 -0.48 -17.62 10.32
CA VAL A 221 -1.02 -16.51 9.53
C VAL A 221 0.11 -15.95 8.67
N ARG A 222 -0.05 -16.05 7.36
CA ARG A 222 0.93 -15.55 6.39
C ARG A 222 0.48 -14.20 5.85
N PHE A 223 1.09 -13.14 6.34
CA PHE A 223 0.88 -11.79 5.81
C PHE A 223 1.63 -11.62 4.49
N THR A 224 0.93 -11.24 3.43
CA THR A 224 1.51 -11.15 2.09
C THR A 224 1.77 -9.72 1.67
N THR A 225 0.87 -8.81 1.96
CA THR A 225 1.03 -7.39 1.67
C THR A 225 0.77 -6.59 2.93
N PHE A 226 1.49 -5.48 3.05
CA PHE A 226 1.33 -4.56 4.15
C PHE A 226 0.86 -3.21 3.63
N PHE A 227 0.25 -2.45 4.45
CA PHE A 227 -0.48 -1.21 4.31
C PHE A 227 -0.08 -0.30 3.14
N TYR A 228 1.19 -0.02 3.01
CA TYR A 228 1.74 0.87 1.98
C TYR A 228 2.74 0.07 1.16
N HIS A 229 2.46 -0.09 -0.07
CA HIS A 229 3.23 -0.90 -0.99
C HIS A 229 3.33 -0.21 -2.34
N PHE A 230 4.05 -0.84 -3.24
CA PHE A 230 4.14 -0.45 -4.63
C PHE A 230 2.81 0.05 -5.20
N THR A 231 2.83 1.22 -5.82
CA THR A 231 1.68 1.75 -6.54
C THR A 231 2.06 2.36 -7.88
N LEU A 232 1.14 2.32 -8.82
CA LEU A 232 1.23 2.96 -10.13
C LEU A 232 0.22 4.08 -10.20
N VAL A 233 0.61 5.21 -10.76
CA VAL A 233 -0.32 6.29 -11.10
C VAL A 233 -0.33 6.49 -12.60
N TYR A 234 -1.52 6.44 -13.18
CA TYR A 234 -1.72 6.51 -14.61
C TYR A 234 -2.03 7.92 -15.07
N GLY A 235 -1.58 8.21 -16.30
CA GLY A 235 -1.95 9.41 -17.02
C GLY A 235 -3.34 9.30 -17.64
N SER A 236 -3.84 10.43 -18.11
CA SER A 236 -5.11 10.54 -18.84
C SER A 236 -5.16 9.69 -20.13
N ASP A 237 -3.98 9.36 -20.66
CA ASP A 237 -3.78 8.49 -21.82
C ASP A 237 -3.69 7.00 -21.46
N GLY A 238 -3.84 6.62 -20.18
CA GLY A 238 -3.76 5.25 -19.69
C GLY A 238 -2.33 4.71 -19.59
N THR A 239 -1.31 5.56 -19.80
CA THR A 239 0.09 5.18 -19.58
C THR A 239 0.54 5.45 -18.17
N GLU A 240 1.54 4.67 -17.68
CA GLU A 240 2.15 4.90 -16.38
C GLU A 240 2.90 6.22 -16.37
N ARG A 241 2.56 7.09 -15.43
CA ARG A 241 3.21 8.40 -15.24
C ARG A 241 4.16 8.42 -14.08
N PHE A 242 3.82 7.67 -13.03
CA PHE A 242 4.58 7.64 -11.81
C PHE A 242 4.50 6.24 -11.20
N VAL A 243 5.64 5.73 -10.74
CA VAL A 243 5.77 4.45 -10.06
C VAL A 243 6.38 4.67 -8.69
N ASP A 244 5.61 4.41 -7.65
CA ASP A 244 6.12 4.37 -6.28
C ASP A 244 6.48 2.93 -5.90
N TRP A 245 7.73 2.56 -6.08
CA TRP A 245 8.21 1.19 -5.86
C TRP A 245 8.12 0.74 -4.41
N PHE A 246 8.09 1.67 -3.47
CA PHE A 246 8.18 1.37 -2.04
C PHE A 246 6.97 1.81 -1.23
N GLY A 247 5.98 2.45 -1.85
CA GLY A 247 4.78 2.93 -1.18
C GLY A 247 4.99 4.13 -0.26
N TYR A 248 6.12 4.83 -0.36
CA TYR A 248 6.39 5.95 0.52
C TYR A 248 5.59 7.20 0.16
N SER A 249 5.30 7.39 -1.11
CA SER A 249 4.59 8.57 -1.60
C SER A 249 3.06 8.41 -1.59
N ALA A 250 2.56 7.18 -1.53
CA ALA A 250 1.13 6.86 -1.56
C ALA A 250 0.52 6.72 -0.15
N SER A 251 1.04 7.42 0.82
CA SER A 251 0.62 7.33 2.23
C SER A 251 0.61 8.69 2.95
N VAL A 252 0.41 9.76 2.18
CA VAL A 252 0.54 11.15 2.65
C VAL A 252 -0.79 11.76 3.08
N SER A 253 -1.63 11.03 3.78
CA SER A 253 -2.87 11.57 4.33
C SER A 253 -2.64 12.68 5.34
N VAL A 254 -3.65 13.52 5.56
CA VAL A 254 -3.59 14.62 6.54
C VAL A 254 -3.15 14.13 7.93
N PRO A 255 -3.70 13.02 8.50
CA PRO A 255 -3.21 12.48 9.77
C PRO A 255 -1.73 12.07 9.73
N ALA A 256 -1.23 11.59 8.60
CA ALA A 256 0.17 11.24 8.44
C ALA A 256 1.07 12.48 8.50
N MET A 257 0.69 13.53 7.78
CA MET A 257 1.45 14.79 7.73
C MET A 257 1.49 15.48 9.10
N GLU A 258 0.36 15.52 9.80
CA GLU A 258 0.29 16.09 11.15
C GLU A 258 1.10 15.28 12.18
N ALA A 259 1.06 13.96 12.09
CA ALA A 259 1.85 13.09 12.95
C ALA A 259 3.37 13.23 12.67
N PHE A 260 3.76 13.42 11.40
CA PHE A 260 5.13 13.71 11.01
C PHE A 260 5.61 15.03 11.61
N GLU A 261 4.85 16.11 11.42
CA GLU A 261 5.19 17.44 11.98
C GLU A 261 5.37 17.36 13.49
N LYS A 262 4.49 16.67 14.19
CA LYS A 262 4.60 16.44 15.63
C LYS A 262 5.85 15.66 16.02
N ARG A 263 6.27 14.67 15.20
CA ARG A 263 7.43 13.79 15.46
C ARG A 263 8.76 14.47 15.18
N PHE A 264 8.85 15.25 14.09
CA PHE A 264 10.10 15.82 13.59
C PHE A 264 10.23 17.33 13.87
N GLY A 265 9.15 18.02 14.27
CA GLY A 265 9.17 19.43 14.62
C GLY A 265 9.16 20.39 13.44
N TYR A 266 8.87 19.91 12.22
CA TYR A 266 8.67 20.72 11.03
C TYR A 266 7.66 20.07 10.09
N PRO A 267 6.85 20.85 9.34
CA PRO A 267 5.90 20.30 8.37
C PRO A 267 6.61 19.85 7.10
N LEU A 268 6.04 18.87 6.42
CA LEU A 268 6.36 18.56 5.03
C LEU A 268 5.45 19.35 4.11
N GLN A 269 5.96 19.65 2.93
CA GLN A 269 5.26 20.35 1.88
C GLN A 269 5.01 19.44 0.67
N ALA A 270 4.11 19.81 -0.22
CA ALA A 270 3.84 19.06 -1.44
C ALA A 270 5.13 18.78 -2.23
N GLU A 271 6.02 19.77 -2.32
CA GLU A 271 7.28 19.69 -3.05
C GLU A 271 8.28 18.68 -2.46
N ASP A 272 8.18 18.34 -1.18
CA ASP A 272 9.02 17.30 -0.56
C ASP A 272 8.73 15.91 -1.15
N PHE A 273 7.52 15.70 -1.66
CA PHE A 273 7.11 14.45 -2.32
C PHE A 273 7.23 14.53 -3.84
N ILE A 274 6.85 15.66 -4.41
CA ILE A 274 6.82 15.87 -5.86
C ILE A 274 8.22 16.00 -6.46
N ASP A 275 9.16 16.67 -5.76
CA ASP A 275 10.55 16.82 -6.18
C ASP A 275 10.67 17.26 -7.65
N GLU A 276 10.03 18.38 -8.00
CA GLU A 276 10.01 18.98 -9.35
C GLU A 276 9.37 18.08 -10.45
N GLY A 277 8.60 17.06 -10.04
CA GLY A 277 8.01 16.06 -10.91
C GLY A 277 8.82 14.76 -11.01
N TRP A 278 9.90 14.63 -10.24
CA TRP A 278 10.69 13.38 -10.15
C TRP A 278 10.16 12.39 -9.13
N TYR A 279 9.29 12.82 -8.24
CA TYR A 279 8.65 12.00 -7.20
C TYR A 279 9.63 11.16 -6.38
N ASN A 280 10.77 11.77 -6.02
CA ASN A 280 11.84 11.10 -5.29
C ASN A 280 12.25 9.77 -5.93
N SER A 281 12.38 9.77 -7.25
CA SER A 281 12.80 8.60 -8.03
C SER A 281 13.99 7.90 -7.38
N PRO A 282 14.05 6.55 -7.34
CA PRO A 282 15.15 5.78 -6.76
C PRO A 282 16.52 6.07 -7.40
N PHE A 283 16.53 6.75 -8.54
CA PHE A 283 17.77 7.19 -9.22
C PHE A 283 18.28 8.56 -8.73
N ARG A 284 17.58 9.20 -7.79
CA ARG A 284 17.99 10.48 -7.18
C ARG A 284 18.31 10.29 -5.71
N VAL A 285 19.23 11.13 -5.21
CA VAL A 285 19.48 11.21 -3.77
C VAL A 285 18.30 11.95 -3.12
N PRO A 286 17.52 11.31 -2.25
CA PRO A 286 16.36 11.95 -1.64
C PRO A 286 16.77 13.10 -0.73
N ARG A 287 15.95 14.15 -0.70
CA ARG A 287 16.10 15.28 0.24
C ARG A 287 16.01 14.79 1.70
N LYS A 288 16.57 15.58 2.63
CA LYS A 288 16.52 15.23 4.06
C LYS A 288 15.08 14.99 4.54
N SER A 289 14.16 15.88 4.18
CA SER A 289 12.74 15.80 4.52
C SER A 289 12.11 14.47 4.08
N PHE A 290 12.40 14.01 2.87
CA PHE A 290 11.89 12.74 2.37
C PHE A 290 12.56 11.53 3.04
N ARG A 291 13.85 11.61 3.41
CA ARG A 291 14.50 10.55 4.22
C ARG A 291 13.89 10.45 5.62
N ASP A 292 13.57 11.59 6.24
CA ASP A 292 12.88 11.62 7.54
C ASP A 292 11.48 11.02 7.40
N TRP A 293 10.78 11.27 6.27
CA TRP A 293 9.51 10.63 5.94
C TRP A 293 9.63 9.11 5.79
N ILE A 294 10.64 8.61 5.10
CA ILE A 294 10.91 7.17 4.99
C ILE A 294 11.08 6.55 6.37
N SER A 295 11.89 7.17 7.24
CA SER A 295 12.07 6.69 8.61
C SER A 295 10.78 6.69 9.41
N PHE A 296 9.96 7.74 9.26
CA PHE A 296 8.65 7.84 9.87
C PHE A 296 7.68 6.73 9.41
N GLN A 297 7.70 6.41 8.13
CA GLN A 297 6.91 5.30 7.59
C GLN A 297 7.37 3.95 8.15
N HIS A 298 8.68 3.72 8.23
CA HIS A 298 9.22 2.49 8.81
C HIS A 298 8.80 2.35 10.28
N GLU A 299 8.91 3.39 11.10
CA GLU A 299 8.46 3.39 12.50
C GLU A 299 6.97 3.03 12.60
N PHE A 300 6.14 3.63 11.76
CA PHE A 300 4.70 3.41 11.77
C PHE A 300 4.33 2.00 11.34
N VAL A 301 4.79 1.55 10.18
CA VAL A 301 4.48 0.21 9.64
C VAL A 301 4.95 -0.88 10.61
N THR A 302 6.15 -0.73 11.17
CA THR A 302 6.70 -1.68 12.16
C THR A 302 5.82 -1.75 13.41
N SER A 303 5.37 -0.61 13.94
CA SER A 303 4.51 -0.60 15.12
C SER A 303 3.16 -1.26 14.86
N ARG A 304 2.54 -0.99 13.70
CA ARG A 304 1.28 -1.61 13.31
C ARG A 304 1.41 -3.11 13.04
N MET A 305 2.54 -3.52 12.48
CA MET A 305 2.86 -4.93 12.31
C MET A 305 2.95 -5.64 13.66
N ALA A 306 3.67 -5.06 14.63
CA ALA A 306 3.81 -5.64 15.94
C ALA A 306 2.44 -5.85 16.63
N GLU A 307 1.52 -4.89 16.51
CA GLU A 307 0.16 -5.02 17.04
C GLU A 307 -0.61 -6.19 16.40
N LEU A 308 -0.49 -6.39 15.07
CA LEU A 308 -1.15 -7.52 14.40
C LEU A 308 -0.50 -8.87 14.76
N VAL A 309 0.82 -8.92 14.90
CA VAL A 309 1.54 -10.12 15.36
C VAL A 309 1.12 -10.49 16.76
N GLU A 310 1.03 -9.53 17.68
CA GLU A 310 0.53 -9.76 19.05
C GLU A 310 -0.89 -10.33 19.03
N GLN A 311 -1.76 -9.84 18.16
CA GLN A 311 -3.12 -10.33 17.98
C GLN A 311 -3.16 -11.79 17.51
N VAL A 312 -2.31 -12.14 16.56
CA VAL A 312 -2.14 -13.53 16.07
C VAL A 312 -1.64 -14.44 17.21
N HIS A 313 -0.64 -13.99 17.96
CA HIS A 313 -0.10 -14.73 19.11
C HIS A 313 -1.13 -14.92 20.23
N ALA A 314 -1.94 -13.89 20.51
CA ALA A 314 -3.03 -13.98 21.48
C ALA A 314 -4.07 -15.04 21.09
N ALA A 315 -4.24 -15.32 19.80
CA ALA A 315 -5.06 -16.41 19.28
C ALA A 315 -4.33 -17.79 19.29
N GLY A 316 -3.12 -17.86 19.83
CA GLY A 316 -2.32 -19.10 19.93
C GLY A 316 -1.71 -19.56 18.62
N ARG A 317 -1.44 -18.65 17.68
CA ARG A 317 -0.93 -18.95 16.34
C ARG A 317 0.38 -18.25 16.07
N GLU A 318 1.10 -18.70 15.04
CA GLU A 318 2.32 -18.07 14.56
C GLU A 318 2.01 -17.04 13.46
N ALA A 319 2.83 -16.00 13.38
CA ALA A 319 2.78 -14.99 12.34
C ALA A 319 3.98 -15.11 11.40
N MET A 320 3.72 -15.08 10.11
CA MET A 320 4.73 -15.12 9.07
C MET A 320 4.57 -13.96 8.10
N MET A 321 5.69 -13.37 7.68
CA MET A 321 5.72 -12.36 6.64
C MET A 321 6.35 -12.90 5.36
N PHE A 322 5.72 -12.62 4.24
CA PHE A 322 6.31 -12.84 2.93
C PHE A 322 7.10 -11.59 2.52
N LEU A 323 8.41 -11.73 2.48
CA LEU A 323 9.34 -10.72 1.98
C LEU A 323 9.95 -11.29 0.70
N GLY A 324 10.01 -10.54 -0.35
CA GLY A 324 10.75 -11.03 -1.49
C GLY A 324 10.15 -10.81 -2.86
N ASP A 325 9.08 -10.07 -2.91
CA ASP A 325 8.67 -9.47 -4.17
C ASP A 325 8.89 -7.97 -4.08
N ASN A 326 9.85 -7.43 -4.84
CA ASN A 326 10.02 -6.00 -5.05
C ASN A 326 8.70 -5.34 -5.47
N TRP A 327 7.79 -6.12 -6.00
CA TRP A 327 6.46 -5.76 -6.46
C TRP A 327 5.52 -5.28 -5.37
N ILE A 328 5.69 -5.75 -4.14
CA ILE A 328 4.73 -5.47 -3.05
C ILE A 328 5.28 -4.48 -2.03
N GLY A 329 6.48 -3.93 -2.25
CA GLY A 329 7.05 -2.89 -1.40
C GLY A 329 7.32 -3.28 0.05
N THR A 330 7.35 -4.59 0.37
CA THR A 330 7.62 -5.05 1.74
C THR A 330 9.10 -5.14 2.07
N GLU A 331 9.97 -5.21 1.09
CA GLU A 331 11.42 -5.33 1.28
C GLU A 331 12.05 -4.19 2.06
N PRO A 332 11.68 -2.91 1.85
CA PRO A 332 12.24 -1.82 2.60
C PRO A 332 12.00 -1.92 4.11
N TYR A 333 10.91 -2.58 4.50
CA TYR A 333 10.55 -2.79 5.90
C TYR A 333 11.21 -4.02 6.52
N GLY A 334 11.77 -4.93 5.71
CA GLY A 334 12.31 -6.21 6.14
C GLY A 334 13.22 -6.14 7.37
N PRO A 335 14.25 -5.26 7.41
CA PRO A 335 15.13 -5.13 8.57
C PRO A 335 14.42 -4.71 9.85
N HIS A 336 13.32 -3.97 9.74
CA HIS A 336 12.55 -3.46 10.87
C HIS A 336 11.62 -4.51 11.45
N PHE A 337 11.21 -5.51 10.67
CA PHE A 337 10.31 -6.57 11.11
C PHE A 337 10.94 -7.54 12.12
N ALA A 338 12.26 -7.58 12.23
CA ALA A 338 12.96 -8.37 13.25
C ALA A 338 12.53 -8.02 14.69
N HIS A 339 11.97 -6.84 14.91
CA HIS A 339 11.54 -6.36 16.23
C HIS A 339 10.03 -6.43 16.45
N THR A 340 9.27 -7.01 15.51
CA THR A 340 7.81 -7.10 15.58
C THR A 340 7.30 -8.36 16.28
N GLY A 341 8.19 -9.27 16.66
CA GLY A 341 7.82 -10.57 17.21
C GLY A 341 7.39 -11.61 16.18
N ILE A 342 7.59 -11.33 14.88
CA ILE A 342 7.24 -12.27 13.81
C ILE A 342 8.04 -13.57 13.92
N ASP A 343 7.37 -14.72 13.74
CA ASP A 343 7.97 -16.04 13.95
C ASP A 343 8.75 -16.54 12.74
N ALA A 344 8.33 -16.14 11.53
CA ALA A 344 8.95 -16.58 10.30
C ALA A 344 8.86 -15.52 9.20
N VAL A 345 9.85 -15.54 8.31
CA VAL A 345 9.83 -14.79 7.05
C VAL A 345 10.03 -15.74 5.89
N SER A 346 9.31 -15.52 4.81
CA SER A 346 9.60 -16.17 3.53
C SER A 346 10.29 -15.14 2.64
N TYR A 347 11.43 -15.53 2.11
CA TYR A 347 12.21 -14.69 1.20
C TYR A 347 12.43 -15.43 -0.11
N THR A 348 11.98 -14.85 -1.22
CA THR A 348 12.22 -15.43 -2.54
C THR A 348 13.50 -14.82 -3.10
N HIS A 349 14.59 -15.56 -3.05
CA HIS A 349 15.79 -15.24 -3.82
C HIS A 349 15.54 -15.57 -5.30
N LEU A 350 15.31 -14.56 -6.11
CA LEU A 350 15.60 -14.67 -7.54
C LEU A 350 17.13 -14.62 -7.69
N ARG A 351 17.78 -15.78 -7.64
CA ARG A 351 19.10 -15.88 -8.24
C ARG A 351 18.88 -15.71 -9.75
N ALA A 352 19.41 -14.63 -10.31
CA ALA A 352 19.70 -14.60 -11.72
C ALA A 352 20.61 -15.82 -11.99
N HIS A 353 20.10 -16.79 -12.69
CA HIS A 353 20.96 -17.84 -13.26
C HIS A 353 21.81 -17.14 -14.30
N GLU A 354 23.11 -17.11 -14.06
CA GLU A 354 24.12 -16.84 -15.07
C GLU A 354 24.01 -17.83 -16.24
#